data_458187814a053ec3d413ca84e229c4cf
#
_entry.id   458187814a053ec3d413ca84e229c4cf
#
_cell.length_a   1.000
_cell.length_b   1.000
_cell.length_c   1.000
_cell.angle_alpha   90.00
_cell.angle_beta   90.00
_cell.angle_gamma   90.00
#
_symmetry.space_group_name_H-M   'P 1'
#
loop_
_entity.id
_entity.type
_entity.pdbx_description
1 polymer ?
#
loop_
_entity_poly.entity_id
_entity_poly.type
_entity_poly.pdbx_seq_one_letter_code
_entity_poly.pdbx_strand_id
1 'polypeptide(L)'
;MPGLEVGVWVPGEGSLVEALGTSDQATGAPLTLSDHLRIASVSKTFTATAILELVDQHKLSLSDHLSTFIPGIPNGSRITIAQLLNMTSGIYDYVNDAAVIRAYDMNPVRPFALKDVLAIIKRNKPMFAPGAKVVYDNSNYYLLGAIAAQVAHESLGKLITAQILDPLGMTHTSYPSTPAMPVPFSHGYINQPNFPLRDVTNSNPAFAGGAGAMISTLGDLKIWAKALATGTLLTPATHALQLKTGVLAETPKLRLGYGLGITDINGFLGHDGAIAGYGTAMFYLPSRKATIVLIGNNNDLGSPTPLAPALAIAAYLFPKQFPNGL
;
A
#
# COMPACT_ATOMS: atom_id res chain seq x y z
N MET A 1 -16.77 2.95 -12.29
CA MET A 1 -15.30 2.74 -12.47
C MET A 1 -15.06 2.66 -13.96
N PRO A 2 -14.22 3.52 -14.55
CA PRO A 2 -13.95 3.51 -15.99
C PRO A 2 -13.26 2.25 -16.47
N GLY A 3 -12.27 1.77 -15.73
CA GLY A 3 -11.51 0.56 -16.06
C GLY A 3 -11.14 -0.26 -14.83
N LEU A 4 -11.06 -1.58 -14.99
CA LEU A 4 -10.67 -2.54 -13.97
C LEU A 4 -9.84 -3.66 -14.58
N GLU A 5 -8.65 -3.91 -14.04
CA GLU A 5 -7.88 -5.12 -14.29
C GLU A 5 -8.22 -6.16 -13.21
N VAL A 6 -8.42 -7.39 -13.62
CA VAL A 6 -8.72 -8.53 -12.74
C VAL A 6 -7.74 -9.65 -13.05
N GLY A 7 -7.05 -10.14 -12.02
CA GLY A 7 -6.19 -11.30 -12.10
C GLY A 7 -6.47 -12.27 -10.97
N VAL A 8 -6.87 -13.48 -11.32
CA VAL A 8 -7.09 -14.59 -10.39
C VAL A 8 -6.31 -15.81 -10.90
N TRP A 9 -5.45 -16.35 -10.07
CA TRP A 9 -4.65 -17.54 -10.42
C TRP A 9 -4.79 -18.59 -9.32
N VAL A 10 -5.32 -19.75 -9.66
CA VAL A 10 -5.49 -20.89 -8.75
C VAL A 10 -4.76 -22.09 -9.35
N PRO A 11 -3.58 -22.44 -8.83
CA PRO A 11 -2.79 -23.56 -9.35
C PRO A 11 -3.59 -24.86 -9.40
N GLY A 12 -3.60 -25.50 -10.58
CA GLY A 12 -4.36 -26.73 -10.83
C GLY A 12 -5.83 -26.52 -11.21
N GLU A 13 -6.37 -25.32 -11.07
CA GLU A 13 -7.77 -24.99 -11.42
C GLU A 13 -7.88 -24.00 -12.58
N GLY A 14 -6.85 -23.18 -12.81
CA GLY A 14 -6.80 -22.24 -13.94
C GLY A 14 -6.51 -20.80 -13.53
N SER A 15 -6.78 -19.87 -14.45
CA SER A 15 -6.65 -18.44 -14.23
C SER A 15 -7.69 -17.65 -15.02
N LEU A 16 -8.11 -16.53 -14.45
CA LEU A 16 -8.86 -15.46 -15.13
C LEU A 16 -7.99 -14.21 -15.10
N VAL A 17 -7.70 -13.64 -16.28
CA VAL A 17 -6.87 -12.43 -16.40
C VAL A 17 -7.50 -11.54 -17.46
N GLU A 18 -8.11 -10.44 -17.03
CA GLU A 18 -8.91 -9.58 -17.88
C GLU A 18 -8.64 -8.10 -17.59
N ALA A 19 -8.66 -7.27 -18.63
CA ALA A 19 -8.73 -5.82 -18.54
C ALA A 19 -10.08 -5.35 -19.12
N LEU A 20 -10.86 -4.64 -18.35
CA LEU A 20 -12.22 -4.25 -18.64
C LEU A 20 -12.35 -2.72 -18.65
N GLY A 21 -13.08 -2.17 -19.62
CA GLY A 21 -13.36 -0.73 -19.70
C GLY A 21 -12.24 0.06 -20.37
N THR A 22 -12.04 1.31 -19.95
CA THR A 22 -11.17 2.27 -20.63
C THR A 22 -10.00 2.73 -19.76
N SER A 23 -8.84 2.92 -20.38
CA SER A 23 -7.66 3.55 -19.78
C SER A 23 -7.74 5.08 -19.84
N ASP A 24 -8.39 5.61 -20.87
CA ASP A 24 -8.57 7.05 -21.07
C ASP A 24 -10.01 7.36 -21.50
N GLN A 25 -10.73 8.09 -20.66
CA GLN A 25 -12.11 8.49 -20.93
C GLN A 25 -12.25 9.58 -21.99
N ALA A 26 -11.21 10.37 -22.23
CA ALA A 26 -11.26 11.44 -23.23
C ALA A 26 -11.14 10.88 -24.66
N THR A 27 -10.34 9.84 -24.85
CA THR A 27 -10.11 9.21 -26.15
C THR A 27 -10.93 7.93 -26.36
N GLY A 28 -11.46 7.34 -25.29
CA GLY A 28 -12.10 6.03 -25.32
C GLY A 28 -11.11 4.86 -25.48
N ALA A 29 -9.81 5.08 -25.26
CA ALA A 29 -8.80 4.03 -25.36
C ALA A 29 -9.09 2.90 -24.36
N PRO A 30 -9.04 1.63 -24.78
CA PRO A 30 -9.32 0.50 -23.89
C PRO A 30 -8.21 0.35 -22.84
N LEU A 31 -8.58 -0.12 -21.64
CA LEU A 31 -7.62 -0.56 -20.65
C LEU A 31 -6.94 -1.85 -21.10
N THR A 32 -5.63 -1.98 -20.87
CA THR A 32 -4.85 -3.15 -21.23
C THR A 32 -4.06 -3.67 -20.03
N LEU A 33 -3.71 -4.96 -20.00
CA LEU A 33 -2.93 -5.59 -18.93
C LEU A 33 -1.48 -5.09 -18.85
N SER A 34 -1.02 -4.31 -19.81
CA SER A 34 0.30 -3.67 -19.81
C SER A 34 0.26 -2.25 -19.27
N ASP A 35 -0.91 -1.70 -18.99
CA ASP A 35 -1.02 -0.35 -18.45
C ASP A 35 -0.45 -0.28 -17.03
N HIS A 36 0.30 0.78 -16.78
CA HIS A 36 0.79 1.12 -15.44
C HIS A 36 -0.30 1.88 -14.69
N LEU A 37 -0.53 1.48 -13.44
CA LEU A 37 -1.48 2.14 -12.52
C LEU A 37 -0.79 2.43 -11.19
N ARG A 38 -1.27 3.47 -10.46
CA ARG A 38 -0.82 3.70 -9.09
C ARG A 38 -1.44 2.66 -8.15
N ILE A 39 -0.60 2.04 -7.31
CA ILE A 39 -1.01 0.94 -6.44
C ILE A 39 -1.31 1.37 -5.00
N ALA A 40 -1.28 2.67 -4.75
CA ALA A 40 -1.66 3.25 -3.47
C ALA A 40 -0.98 2.55 -2.28
N SER A 41 -1.75 2.22 -1.23
CA SER A 41 -1.22 1.65 0.02
C SER A 41 -0.57 0.27 -0.12
N VAL A 42 -0.70 -0.43 -1.24
CA VAL A 42 0.13 -1.61 -1.52
C VAL A 42 1.63 -1.25 -1.47
N SER A 43 2.00 0.01 -1.73
CA SER A 43 3.37 0.53 -1.54
C SER A 43 3.92 0.31 -0.13
N LYS A 44 3.07 0.25 0.89
CA LYS A 44 3.48 0.00 2.27
C LYS A 44 4.18 -1.35 2.43
N THR A 45 3.76 -2.34 1.66
CA THR A 45 4.37 -3.68 1.69
C THR A 45 5.82 -3.65 1.20
N PHE A 46 6.12 -2.83 0.18
CA PHE A 46 7.48 -2.63 -0.32
C PHE A 46 8.34 -1.84 0.67
N THR A 47 7.80 -0.75 1.24
CA THR A 47 8.50 0.03 2.26
C THR A 47 8.80 -0.83 3.50
N ALA A 48 7.84 -1.65 3.95
CA ALA A 48 8.04 -2.57 5.06
C ALA A 48 9.12 -3.61 4.75
N THR A 49 9.10 -4.23 3.59
CA THR A 49 10.10 -5.24 3.20
C THR A 49 11.48 -4.61 3.12
N ALA A 50 11.63 -3.40 2.56
CA ALA A 50 12.92 -2.69 2.55
C ALA A 50 13.45 -2.41 3.99
N ILE A 51 12.58 -2.02 4.92
CA ILE A 51 12.94 -1.89 6.35
C ILE A 51 13.35 -3.24 6.94
N LEU A 52 12.59 -4.31 6.68
CA LEU A 52 12.87 -5.64 7.22
C LEU A 52 14.15 -6.26 6.66
N GLU A 53 14.49 -5.98 5.41
CA GLU A 53 15.79 -6.35 4.85
C GLU A 53 16.95 -5.59 5.50
N LEU A 54 16.77 -4.31 5.84
CA LEU A 54 17.77 -3.58 6.63
C LEU A 54 17.93 -4.17 8.05
N VAL A 55 16.84 -4.72 8.61
CA VAL A 55 16.90 -5.48 9.89
C VAL A 55 17.69 -6.78 9.71
N ASP A 56 17.42 -7.56 8.65
CA ASP A 56 18.17 -8.78 8.35
C ASP A 56 19.66 -8.52 8.08
N GLN A 57 19.98 -7.34 7.54
CA GLN A 57 21.34 -6.85 7.34
C GLN A 57 21.98 -6.25 8.61
N HIS A 58 21.30 -6.27 9.76
CA HIS A 58 21.76 -5.66 11.03
C HIS A 58 22.07 -4.15 10.96
N LYS A 59 21.49 -3.43 10.00
CA LYS A 59 21.62 -1.98 9.84
C LYS A 59 20.58 -1.20 10.65
N LEU A 60 19.50 -1.87 11.06
CA LEU A 60 18.36 -1.35 11.78
C LEU A 60 17.84 -2.42 12.73
N SER A 61 17.28 -2.02 13.88
CA SER A 61 16.58 -2.92 14.79
C SER A 61 15.08 -2.57 14.86
N LEU A 62 14.23 -3.59 14.95
CA LEU A 62 12.81 -3.40 15.23
C LEU A 62 12.54 -2.70 16.56
N SER A 63 13.49 -2.77 17.51
CA SER A 63 13.42 -2.09 18.83
C SER A 63 14.01 -0.67 18.81
N ASP A 64 14.62 -0.22 17.73
CA ASP A 64 15.15 1.14 17.63
C ASP A 64 14.02 2.16 17.76
N HIS A 65 14.31 3.27 18.44
CA HIS A 65 13.31 4.31 18.69
C HIS A 65 13.24 5.31 17.52
N LEU A 66 12.02 5.76 17.21
CA LEU A 66 11.78 6.77 16.17
C LEU A 66 12.65 8.04 16.38
N SER A 67 12.82 8.47 17.62
CA SER A 67 13.61 9.68 17.94
C SER A 67 15.09 9.58 17.54
N THR A 68 15.64 8.39 17.38
CA THR A 68 17.02 8.16 16.90
C THR A 68 17.20 8.66 15.47
N PHE A 69 16.17 8.52 14.64
CA PHE A 69 16.19 8.87 13.23
C PHE A 69 15.53 10.22 12.96
N ILE A 70 14.38 10.46 13.61
CA ILE A 70 13.53 11.65 13.39
C ILE A 70 13.20 12.28 14.75
N PRO A 71 14.00 13.28 15.20
CA PRO A 71 13.80 13.92 16.49
C PRO A 71 12.56 14.84 16.50
N GLY A 72 12.02 15.05 17.69
CA GLY A 72 10.95 16.02 17.94
C GLY A 72 9.54 15.54 17.58
N ILE A 73 9.34 14.25 17.30
CA ILE A 73 8.01 13.65 17.17
C ILE A 73 7.46 13.35 18.58
N PRO A 74 6.18 13.71 18.87
CA PRO A 74 5.56 13.35 20.15
C PRO A 74 5.64 11.84 20.42
N ASN A 75 6.06 11.46 21.62
CA ASN A 75 6.34 10.07 22.03
C ASN A 75 7.47 9.37 21.24
N GLY A 76 8.24 10.05 20.38
CA GLY A 76 9.24 9.44 19.52
C GLY A 76 10.30 8.60 20.25
N SER A 77 10.62 8.93 21.50
CA SER A 77 11.54 8.15 22.35
C SER A 77 10.93 6.85 22.91
N ARG A 78 9.63 6.61 22.72
CA ARG A 78 8.91 5.41 23.14
C ARG A 78 8.33 4.63 21.97
N ILE A 79 8.28 5.23 20.79
CA ILE A 79 7.79 4.59 19.56
C ILE A 79 8.95 3.82 18.94
N THR A 80 8.76 2.54 18.69
CA THR A 80 9.76 1.69 18.02
C THR A 80 9.47 1.55 16.53
N ILE A 81 10.47 1.09 15.75
CA ILE A 81 10.32 0.73 14.34
C ILE A 81 9.22 -0.32 14.16
N ALA A 82 9.17 -1.34 15.04
CA ALA A 82 8.10 -2.33 15.02
C ALA A 82 6.71 -1.70 15.17
N GLN A 83 6.56 -0.69 16.02
CA GLN A 83 5.29 -0.02 16.26
C GLN A 83 4.86 0.89 15.09
N LEU A 84 5.80 1.42 14.32
CA LEU A 84 5.49 2.07 13.04
C LEU A 84 5.00 1.05 12.00
N LEU A 85 5.71 -0.07 11.86
CA LEU A 85 5.39 -1.12 10.89
C LEU A 85 4.01 -1.76 11.14
N ASN A 86 3.65 -2.03 12.39
CA ASN A 86 2.42 -2.73 12.78
C ASN A 86 1.26 -1.81 13.19
N MET A 87 1.33 -0.52 12.86
CA MET A 87 0.25 0.44 13.10
C MET A 87 -0.10 0.69 14.59
N THR A 88 0.87 0.52 15.51
CA THR A 88 0.64 0.73 16.95
C THR A 88 1.38 1.95 17.55
N SER A 89 1.91 2.83 16.71
CA SER A 89 2.68 4.01 17.14
C SER A 89 1.86 5.06 17.89
N GLY A 90 0.61 5.25 17.47
CA GLY A 90 -0.29 6.29 17.97
C GLY A 90 0.07 7.71 17.54
N ILE A 91 0.95 7.91 16.56
CA ILE A 91 1.21 9.24 15.98
C ILE A 91 -0.03 9.76 15.25
N TYR A 92 -0.09 11.07 15.00
CA TYR A 92 -1.20 11.66 14.27
C TYR A 92 -1.06 11.37 12.77
N ASP A 93 -2.11 10.83 12.14
CA ASP A 93 -2.11 10.59 10.71
C ASP A 93 -2.29 11.92 9.95
N TYR A 94 -1.28 12.27 9.13
CA TYR A 94 -1.27 13.53 8.37
C TYR A 94 -2.43 13.67 7.38
N VAL A 95 -3.00 12.55 6.90
CA VAL A 95 -4.18 12.58 6.00
C VAL A 95 -5.48 12.94 6.73
N ASN A 96 -5.48 13.01 8.07
CA ASN A 96 -6.60 13.52 8.85
C ASN A 96 -6.58 15.05 9.00
N ASP A 97 -5.53 15.73 8.53
CA ASP A 97 -5.45 17.19 8.57
C ASP A 97 -6.28 17.80 7.42
N ALA A 98 -7.44 18.36 7.77
CA ALA A 98 -8.39 18.88 6.80
C ALA A 98 -7.82 19.99 5.90
N ALA A 99 -6.86 20.79 6.40
CA ALA A 99 -6.23 21.84 5.59
C ALA A 99 -5.31 21.24 4.52
N VAL A 100 -4.60 20.17 4.87
CA VAL A 100 -3.71 19.43 3.95
C VAL A 100 -4.51 18.73 2.87
N ILE A 101 -5.58 18.02 3.25
CA ILE A 101 -6.45 17.33 2.28
C ILE A 101 -7.08 18.35 1.33
N ARG A 102 -7.66 19.43 1.85
CA ARG A 102 -8.23 20.50 1.00
C ARG A 102 -7.20 21.08 0.04
N ALA A 103 -5.97 21.32 0.51
CA ALA A 103 -4.91 21.88 -0.34
C ALA A 103 -4.46 20.88 -1.42
N TYR A 104 -4.46 19.56 -1.12
CA TYR A 104 -4.19 18.52 -2.09
C TYR A 104 -5.33 18.39 -3.13
N ASP A 105 -6.59 18.41 -2.69
CA ASP A 105 -7.75 18.34 -3.57
C ASP A 105 -7.84 19.53 -4.54
N MET A 106 -7.46 20.73 -4.06
CA MET A 106 -7.42 21.95 -4.89
C MET A 106 -6.24 21.96 -5.87
N ASN A 107 -5.11 21.37 -5.51
CA ASN A 107 -3.91 21.31 -6.33
C ASN A 107 -3.13 20.01 -6.09
N PRO A 108 -3.53 18.90 -6.73
CA PRO A 108 -2.92 17.58 -6.49
C PRO A 108 -1.46 17.48 -7.00
N VAL A 109 -1.00 18.44 -7.81
CA VAL A 109 0.40 18.51 -8.28
C VAL A 109 1.31 19.33 -7.38
N ARG A 110 0.75 19.95 -6.33
CA ARG A 110 1.53 20.80 -5.41
C ARG A 110 2.73 20.06 -4.82
N PRO A 111 3.84 20.78 -4.56
CA PRO A 111 4.96 20.22 -3.81
C PRO A 111 4.53 19.76 -2.41
N PHE A 112 5.01 18.60 -2.01
CA PHE A 112 4.83 18.04 -0.68
C PHE A 112 6.11 17.28 -0.28
N ALA A 113 6.50 17.35 0.96
CA ALA A 113 7.77 16.80 1.42
C ALA A 113 7.69 16.31 2.87
N LEU A 114 8.70 15.59 3.32
CA LEU A 114 8.81 15.11 4.71
C LEU A 114 8.60 16.23 5.73
N LYS A 115 9.15 17.44 5.49
CA LYS A 115 8.97 18.59 6.40
C LYS A 115 7.51 18.94 6.65
N ASP A 116 6.64 18.76 5.61
CA ASP A 116 5.21 19.09 5.72
C ASP A 116 4.50 18.05 6.61
N VAL A 117 4.80 16.77 6.42
CA VAL A 117 4.32 15.68 7.30
C VAL A 117 4.78 15.89 8.74
N LEU A 118 6.06 16.20 8.94
CA LEU A 118 6.62 16.45 10.28
C LEU A 118 5.96 17.64 10.96
N ALA A 119 5.69 18.71 10.22
CA ALA A 119 4.99 19.89 10.76
C ALA A 119 3.58 19.54 11.23
N ILE A 120 2.86 18.68 10.48
CA ILE A 120 1.51 18.22 10.85
C ILE A 120 1.57 17.35 12.11
N ILE A 121 2.44 16.35 12.14
CA ILE A 121 2.57 15.43 13.28
C ILE A 121 2.95 16.22 14.55
N LYS A 122 3.91 17.14 14.46
CA LYS A 122 4.41 17.91 15.60
C LYS A 122 3.38 18.86 16.20
N ARG A 123 2.48 19.43 15.40
CA ARG A 123 1.44 20.35 15.89
C ARG A 123 0.21 19.66 16.46
N ASN A 124 0.03 18.38 16.18
CA ASN A 124 -1.13 17.60 16.62
C ASN A 124 -0.79 16.69 17.81
N LYS A 125 -1.79 16.39 18.63
CA LYS A 125 -1.65 15.45 19.74
C LYS A 125 -1.60 14.01 19.21
N PRO A 126 -0.80 13.11 19.82
CA PRO A 126 -0.88 11.69 19.53
C PRO A 126 -2.30 11.16 19.68
N MET A 127 -2.69 10.22 18.82
CA MET A 127 -4.02 9.61 18.86
C MET A 127 -4.20 8.68 20.07
N PHE A 128 -3.12 8.01 20.50
CA PHE A 128 -3.08 7.12 21.66
C PHE A 128 -1.63 6.87 22.11
N ALA A 129 -1.45 6.19 23.23
CA ALA A 129 -0.11 5.81 23.72
C ALA A 129 0.50 4.71 22.85
N PRO A 130 1.82 4.75 22.54
CA PRO A 130 2.48 3.71 21.74
C PRO A 130 2.20 2.31 22.29
N GLY A 131 1.81 1.39 21.41
CA GLY A 131 1.47 0.00 21.72
C GLY A 131 0.05 -0.24 22.23
N ALA A 132 -0.77 0.79 22.46
CA ALA A 132 -2.09 0.63 23.11
C ALA A 132 -3.14 -0.04 22.22
N LYS A 133 -3.09 0.18 20.90
CA LYS A 133 -4.02 -0.42 19.93
C LYS A 133 -3.48 -0.33 18.52
N VAL A 134 -4.07 -1.09 17.61
CA VAL A 134 -3.80 -1.04 16.18
C VAL A 134 -4.75 -0.04 15.54
N VAL A 135 -4.21 0.99 14.86
CA VAL A 135 -4.99 1.96 14.09
C VAL A 135 -4.21 2.30 12.82
N TYR A 136 -4.83 2.08 11.67
CA TYR A 136 -4.21 2.37 10.38
C TYR A 136 -3.81 3.84 10.28
N ASP A 137 -2.56 4.10 9.86
CA ASP A 137 -1.97 5.43 9.87
C ASP A 137 -0.88 5.56 8.79
N ASN A 138 -1.05 6.52 7.88
CA ASN A 138 -0.15 6.76 6.77
C ASN A 138 1.15 7.44 7.21
N SER A 139 1.12 8.23 8.29
CA SER A 139 2.33 8.87 8.82
C SER A 139 3.40 7.84 9.19
N ASN A 140 3.01 6.67 9.70
CA ASN A 140 3.94 5.58 10.00
C ASN A 140 4.83 5.24 8.82
N TYR A 141 4.22 5.01 7.67
CA TYR A 141 4.94 4.56 6.47
C TYR A 141 5.63 5.69 5.71
N TYR A 142 5.13 6.92 5.87
CA TYR A 142 5.87 8.08 5.39
C TYR A 142 7.21 8.21 6.13
N LEU A 143 7.17 8.08 7.46
CA LEU A 143 8.38 8.12 8.31
C LEU A 143 9.30 6.92 8.08
N LEU A 144 8.75 5.70 7.94
CA LEU A 144 9.53 4.50 7.62
C LEU A 144 10.28 4.64 6.30
N GLY A 145 9.64 5.22 5.26
CA GLY A 145 10.32 5.51 4.00
C GLY A 145 11.49 6.48 4.14
N ALA A 146 11.35 7.52 4.98
CA ALA A 146 12.44 8.46 5.28
C ALA A 146 13.56 7.79 6.09
N ILE A 147 13.21 6.94 7.07
CA ILE A 147 14.17 6.17 7.87
C ILE A 147 14.95 5.19 6.99
N ALA A 148 14.27 4.45 6.12
CA ALA A 148 14.91 3.53 5.19
C ALA A 148 15.94 4.24 4.31
N ALA A 149 15.57 5.39 3.73
CA ALA A 149 16.48 6.20 2.92
C ALA A 149 17.70 6.72 3.71
N GLN A 150 17.49 7.14 4.97
CA GLN A 150 18.55 7.59 5.84
C GLN A 150 19.54 6.46 6.19
N VAL A 151 19.03 5.28 6.58
CA VAL A 151 19.85 4.12 6.98
C VAL A 151 20.61 3.53 5.80
N ALA A 152 19.97 3.49 4.62
CA ALA A 152 20.60 2.99 3.40
C ALA A 152 21.52 4.00 2.71
N HIS A 153 21.52 5.28 3.12
CA HIS A 153 22.24 6.40 2.48
C HIS A 153 21.88 6.58 0.99
N GLU A 154 20.64 6.25 0.62
CA GLU A 154 20.13 6.41 -0.74
C GLU A 154 18.62 6.69 -0.75
N SER A 155 18.04 7.02 -1.91
CA SER A 155 16.61 7.25 -1.97
C SER A 155 15.83 5.95 -1.77
N LEU A 156 14.63 6.03 -1.15
CA LEU A 156 13.75 4.87 -0.96
C LEU A 156 13.46 4.14 -2.29
N GLY A 157 13.30 4.89 -3.39
CA GLY A 157 13.08 4.29 -4.70
C GLY A 157 14.25 3.43 -5.16
N LYS A 158 15.50 3.91 -5.02
CA LYS A 158 16.69 3.11 -5.35
C LYS A 158 16.82 1.88 -4.47
N LEU A 159 16.58 2.03 -3.16
CA LEU A 159 16.62 0.93 -2.21
C LEU A 159 15.59 -0.16 -2.58
N ILE A 160 14.34 0.22 -2.84
CA ILE A 160 13.28 -0.72 -3.27
C ILE A 160 13.66 -1.39 -4.58
N THR A 161 14.19 -0.64 -5.55
CA THR A 161 14.62 -1.21 -6.83
C THR A 161 15.67 -2.30 -6.62
N ALA A 162 16.74 -1.98 -5.90
CA ALA A 162 17.87 -2.90 -5.70
C ALA A 162 17.52 -4.12 -4.83
N GLN A 163 16.72 -3.92 -3.78
CA GLN A 163 16.42 -5.00 -2.83
C GLN A 163 15.20 -5.85 -3.21
N ILE A 164 14.25 -5.29 -3.97
CA ILE A 164 12.97 -5.95 -4.21
C ILE A 164 12.70 -6.14 -5.71
N LEU A 165 12.72 -5.06 -6.50
CA LEU A 165 12.26 -5.11 -7.88
C LEU A 165 13.21 -5.93 -8.77
N ASP A 166 14.50 -5.62 -8.72
CA ASP A 166 15.52 -6.32 -9.52
C ASP A 166 15.62 -7.82 -9.17
N PRO A 167 15.70 -8.23 -7.87
CA PRO A 167 15.74 -9.65 -7.51
C PRO A 167 14.51 -10.45 -7.94
N LEU A 168 13.33 -9.81 -8.01
CA LEU A 168 12.08 -10.45 -8.41
C LEU A 168 11.75 -10.28 -9.90
N GLY A 169 12.56 -9.55 -10.66
CA GLY A 169 12.32 -9.25 -12.08
C GLY A 169 11.07 -8.39 -12.33
N MET A 170 10.71 -7.52 -11.39
CA MET A 170 9.53 -6.64 -11.47
C MET A 170 9.85 -5.37 -12.27
N THR A 171 10.03 -5.52 -13.57
CA THR A 171 10.51 -4.46 -14.46
C THR A 171 9.47 -3.37 -14.80
N HIS A 172 8.21 -3.61 -14.48
CA HIS A 172 7.09 -2.69 -14.68
C HIS A 172 6.60 -2.04 -13.38
N THR A 173 7.40 -2.13 -12.32
CA THR A 173 7.10 -1.50 -11.02
C THR A 173 8.13 -0.42 -10.73
N SER A 174 7.68 0.70 -10.17
CA SER A 174 8.58 1.81 -9.85
C SER A 174 8.11 2.62 -8.63
N TYR A 175 9.06 3.27 -7.98
CA TYR A 175 8.80 4.32 -6.98
C TYR A 175 9.08 5.68 -7.63
N PRO A 176 8.04 6.42 -8.08
CA PRO A 176 8.22 7.63 -8.87
C PRO A 176 8.68 8.80 -8.00
N SER A 177 9.55 9.64 -8.56
CA SER A 177 9.98 10.93 -7.98
C SER A 177 9.20 12.12 -8.55
N THR A 178 8.41 11.92 -9.59
CA THR A 178 7.62 12.93 -10.29
C THR A 178 6.19 12.44 -10.52
N PRO A 179 5.24 13.30 -10.86
CA PRO A 179 3.89 12.90 -11.25
C PRO A 179 3.79 12.06 -12.53
N ALA A 180 4.83 12.04 -13.37
CA ALA A 180 4.81 11.34 -14.66
C ALA A 180 4.56 9.84 -14.50
N MET A 181 3.72 9.29 -15.38
CA MET A 181 3.43 7.86 -15.46
C MET A 181 4.29 7.19 -16.54
N PRO A 182 4.82 5.97 -16.29
CA PRO A 182 5.47 5.18 -17.33
C PRO A 182 4.46 4.75 -18.40
N VAL A 183 4.85 4.79 -19.67
CA VAL A 183 3.98 4.34 -20.79
C VAL A 183 4.12 2.83 -21.03
N PRO A 184 3.01 2.15 -21.39
CA PRO A 184 1.63 2.60 -21.41
C PRO A 184 1.08 2.75 -19.98
N PHE A 185 0.07 3.61 -19.80
CA PHE A 185 -0.56 3.80 -18.48
C PHE A 185 -2.05 4.08 -18.61
N SER A 186 -2.78 3.80 -17.54
CA SER A 186 -4.16 4.20 -17.40
C SER A 186 -4.28 5.52 -16.65
N HIS A 187 -5.14 6.41 -17.15
CA HIS A 187 -5.56 7.61 -16.46
C HIS A 187 -6.35 7.26 -15.19
N GLY A 188 -6.20 8.06 -14.13
CA GLY A 188 -6.89 7.89 -12.87
C GLY A 188 -7.99 8.93 -12.67
N TYR A 189 -9.17 8.49 -12.23
CA TYR A 189 -10.37 9.32 -12.19
C TYR A 189 -10.99 9.41 -10.81
N ILE A 190 -11.50 10.60 -10.48
CA ILE A 190 -12.40 10.85 -9.34
C ILE A 190 -13.78 11.19 -9.89
N ASN A 191 -14.80 10.48 -9.41
CA ASN A 191 -16.20 10.72 -9.72
C ASN A 191 -16.93 11.16 -8.45
N GLN A 192 -17.03 12.44 -8.21
CA GLN A 192 -17.77 12.97 -7.07
C GLN A 192 -19.22 13.27 -7.46
N PRO A 193 -20.20 12.95 -6.61
CA PRO A 193 -21.61 13.28 -6.89
C PRO A 193 -21.76 14.77 -7.25
N ASN A 194 -22.47 15.06 -8.34
CA ASN A 194 -22.74 16.39 -8.87
C ASN A 194 -21.52 17.14 -9.45
N PHE A 195 -20.39 16.47 -9.66
CA PHE A 195 -19.24 17.03 -10.36
C PHE A 195 -18.89 16.19 -11.60
N PRO A 196 -18.33 16.80 -12.66
CA PRO A 196 -17.79 16.06 -13.79
C PRO A 196 -16.70 15.08 -13.34
N LEU A 197 -16.54 13.97 -14.07
CA LEU A 197 -15.42 13.08 -13.89
C LEU A 197 -14.12 13.86 -14.03
N ARG A 198 -13.25 13.80 -13.02
CA ARG A 198 -12.00 14.56 -12.98
C ARG A 198 -10.81 13.60 -13.14
N ASP A 199 -9.98 13.86 -14.13
CA ASP A 199 -8.68 13.22 -14.29
C ASP A 199 -7.69 13.77 -13.22
N VAL A 200 -7.10 12.85 -12.47
CA VAL A 200 -6.12 13.12 -11.41
C VAL A 200 -4.82 12.34 -11.60
N THR A 201 -4.58 11.85 -12.81
CA THR A 201 -3.41 11.03 -13.18
C THR A 201 -2.10 11.64 -12.72
N ASN A 202 -1.95 12.95 -12.91
CA ASN A 202 -0.73 13.70 -12.60
C ASN A 202 -0.60 14.14 -11.12
N SER A 203 -1.34 13.50 -10.20
CA SER A 203 -1.18 13.78 -8.77
C SER A 203 0.24 13.53 -8.30
N ASN A 204 0.75 14.42 -7.42
CA ASN A 204 2.13 14.33 -6.93
C ASN A 204 2.32 13.11 -6.00
N PRO A 205 3.14 12.11 -6.37
CA PRO A 205 3.36 10.92 -5.57
C PRO A 205 4.00 11.21 -4.20
N ALA A 206 4.73 12.32 -4.08
CA ALA A 206 5.35 12.73 -2.83
C ALA A 206 4.33 12.97 -1.70
N PHE A 207 3.05 13.25 -2.02
CA PHE A 207 1.99 13.33 -1.02
C PHE A 207 1.82 12.02 -0.26
N ALA A 208 1.89 10.89 -0.92
CA ALA A 208 1.76 9.56 -0.32
C ALA A 208 3.11 9.00 0.18
N GLY A 209 4.23 9.38 -0.44
CA GLY A 209 5.57 8.92 -0.04
C GLY A 209 5.66 7.40 0.10
N GLY A 210 6.37 6.91 1.11
CA GLY A 210 6.50 5.48 1.41
C GLY A 210 5.18 4.78 1.77
N ALA A 211 4.12 5.55 1.99
CA ALA A 211 2.79 5.01 2.30
C ALA A 211 1.94 4.68 1.06
N GLY A 212 2.31 5.19 -0.16
CA GLY A 212 1.38 5.00 -1.28
C GLY A 212 1.82 5.50 -2.65
N ALA A 213 3.11 5.80 -2.87
CA ALA A 213 3.56 6.48 -4.09
C ALA A 213 3.76 5.58 -5.31
N MET A 214 3.88 4.25 -5.15
CA MET A 214 4.34 3.36 -6.19
C MET A 214 3.35 3.15 -7.34
N ILE A 215 3.92 2.77 -8.47
CA ILE A 215 3.24 2.43 -9.72
C ILE A 215 3.62 1.00 -10.07
N SER A 216 2.67 0.21 -10.60
CA SER A 216 2.91 -1.18 -11.00
C SER A 216 1.95 -1.61 -12.11
N THR A 217 2.05 -2.87 -12.52
CA THR A 217 1.12 -3.58 -13.41
C THR A 217 0.51 -4.79 -12.70
N LEU A 218 -0.56 -5.32 -13.24
CA LEU A 218 -1.20 -6.54 -12.74
C LEU A 218 -0.22 -7.73 -12.68
N GLY A 219 0.65 -7.84 -13.71
CA GLY A 219 1.64 -8.91 -13.81
C GLY A 219 2.69 -8.86 -12.69
N ASP A 220 3.25 -7.68 -12.42
CA ASP A 220 4.24 -7.49 -11.37
C ASP A 220 3.61 -7.68 -9.98
N LEU A 221 2.38 -7.21 -9.76
CA LEU A 221 1.68 -7.43 -8.48
C LEU A 221 1.36 -8.90 -8.22
N LYS A 222 1.15 -9.73 -9.25
CA LYS A 222 1.06 -11.21 -9.08
C LYS A 222 2.36 -11.78 -8.51
N ILE A 223 3.52 -11.33 -9.02
CA ILE A 223 4.84 -11.76 -8.53
C ILE A 223 4.99 -11.33 -7.07
N TRP A 224 4.68 -10.06 -6.80
CA TRP A 224 4.82 -9.47 -5.47
C TRP A 224 3.91 -10.10 -4.42
N ALA A 225 2.64 -10.34 -4.73
CA ALA A 225 1.69 -10.98 -3.81
C ALA A 225 2.23 -12.31 -3.27
N LYS A 226 2.78 -13.16 -4.14
CA LYS A 226 3.40 -14.42 -3.75
C LYS A 226 4.68 -14.17 -2.94
N ALA A 227 5.60 -13.34 -3.43
CA ALA A 227 6.89 -13.10 -2.80
C ALA A 227 6.74 -12.54 -1.38
N LEU A 228 5.84 -11.57 -1.18
CA LEU A 228 5.49 -10.99 0.10
C LEU A 228 4.95 -12.06 1.08
N ALA A 229 3.94 -12.81 0.64
CA ALA A 229 3.26 -13.78 1.51
C ALA A 229 4.11 -15.00 1.85
N THR A 230 5.12 -15.32 1.05
CA THR A 230 6.05 -16.45 1.29
C THR A 230 7.38 -16.02 1.90
N GLY A 231 7.62 -14.72 2.09
CA GLY A 231 8.86 -14.20 2.66
C GLY A 231 10.07 -14.43 1.79
N THR A 232 9.92 -14.42 0.44
CA THR A 232 10.99 -14.77 -0.51
C THR A 232 12.28 -13.97 -0.30
N LEU A 233 12.18 -12.71 0.15
CA LEU A 233 13.31 -11.80 0.32
C LEU A 233 13.80 -11.69 1.77
N LEU A 234 13.12 -12.28 2.73
CA LEU A 234 13.41 -12.15 4.16
C LEU A 234 13.94 -13.45 4.75
N THR A 235 14.71 -13.34 5.83
CA THR A 235 15.02 -14.54 6.62
C THR A 235 13.76 -15.16 7.20
N PRO A 236 13.70 -16.49 7.42
CA PRO A 236 12.53 -17.13 8.01
C PRO A 236 12.10 -16.53 9.36
N ALA A 237 13.06 -16.08 10.15
CA ALA A 237 12.81 -15.45 11.46
C ALA A 237 12.11 -14.10 11.29
N THR A 238 12.58 -13.25 10.40
CA THR A 238 12.01 -11.93 10.13
C THR A 238 10.65 -12.03 9.45
N HIS A 239 10.49 -12.95 8.50
CA HIS A 239 9.19 -13.23 7.89
C HIS A 239 8.16 -13.73 8.93
N ALA A 240 8.56 -14.61 9.84
CA ALA A 240 7.67 -15.03 10.93
C ALA A 240 7.22 -13.87 11.85
N LEU A 241 8.09 -12.88 12.06
CA LEU A 241 7.72 -11.65 12.77
C LEU A 241 6.78 -10.78 11.93
N GLN A 242 7.01 -10.68 10.61
CA GLN A 242 6.15 -9.91 9.69
C GLN A 242 4.71 -10.38 9.73
N LEU A 243 4.48 -11.68 9.82
CA LEU A 243 3.15 -12.30 9.82
C LEU A 243 2.43 -12.26 11.19
N LYS A 244 3.06 -11.79 12.27
CA LYS A 244 2.38 -11.61 13.56
C LYS A 244 1.46 -10.41 13.49
N THR A 245 0.16 -10.66 13.35
CA THR A 245 -0.85 -9.63 13.18
C THR A 245 -1.53 -9.24 14.51
N GLY A 246 -1.64 -7.93 14.75
CA GLY A 246 -2.64 -7.36 15.65
C GLY A 246 -3.99 -7.21 14.94
N VAL A 247 -5.07 -7.20 15.69
CA VAL A 247 -6.43 -7.02 15.11
C VAL A 247 -6.66 -5.56 14.76
N LEU A 248 -6.86 -5.27 13.47
CA LEU A 248 -7.23 -3.95 12.96
C LEU A 248 -8.75 -3.76 12.93
N ALA A 249 -9.47 -4.80 12.49
CA ALA A 249 -10.93 -4.84 12.52
C ALA A 249 -11.40 -6.30 12.59
N GLU A 250 -12.52 -6.53 13.26
CA GLU A 250 -13.11 -7.87 13.39
C GLU A 250 -14.64 -7.79 13.39
N THR A 251 -15.25 -8.69 12.63
CA THR A 251 -16.69 -8.93 12.57
C THR A 251 -16.93 -10.44 12.63
N PRO A 252 -18.17 -10.93 12.83
CA PRO A 252 -18.46 -12.36 12.75
C PRO A 252 -18.09 -13.03 11.41
N LYS A 253 -17.92 -12.23 10.36
CA LYS A 253 -17.63 -12.71 8.99
C LYS A 253 -16.20 -12.49 8.55
N LEU A 254 -15.54 -11.47 9.07
CA LEU A 254 -14.24 -11.01 8.58
C LEU A 254 -13.33 -10.63 9.75
N ARG A 255 -12.13 -11.21 9.77
CA ARG A 255 -11.03 -10.76 10.61
C ARG A 255 -9.98 -10.11 9.73
N LEU A 256 -9.70 -8.83 10.00
CA LEU A 256 -8.61 -8.09 9.39
C LEU A 256 -7.50 -7.91 10.41
N GLY A 257 -6.38 -8.61 10.20
CA GLY A 257 -5.15 -8.45 10.95
C GLY A 257 -4.16 -7.54 10.24
N TYR A 258 -3.27 -6.89 11.00
CA TYR A 258 -2.17 -6.10 10.45
C TYR A 258 -0.84 -6.50 11.12
N GLY A 259 0.11 -6.97 10.33
CA GLY A 259 1.46 -7.35 10.73
C GLY A 259 2.48 -6.24 10.45
N LEU A 260 3.74 -6.61 10.18
CA LEU A 260 4.76 -5.63 9.81
C LEU A 260 4.64 -5.30 8.31
N GLY A 261 3.65 -4.45 7.96
CA GLY A 261 3.38 -4.01 6.59
C GLY A 261 2.66 -5.02 5.72
N ILE A 262 1.90 -5.90 6.31
CA ILE A 262 1.08 -6.88 5.61
C ILE A 262 -0.26 -7.03 6.33
N THR A 263 -1.35 -7.17 5.56
CA THR A 263 -2.67 -7.51 6.10
C THR A 263 -2.91 -9.01 5.98
N ASP A 264 -3.69 -9.54 6.93
CA ASP A 264 -4.26 -10.87 6.89
C ASP A 264 -5.77 -10.76 6.94
N ILE A 265 -6.44 -11.15 5.86
CA ILE A 265 -7.90 -11.20 5.77
C ILE A 265 -8.32 -12.66 5.67
N ASN A 266 -8.73 -13.26 6.78
CA ASN A 266 -9.15 -14.67 6.83
C ASN A 266 -8.15 -15.64 6.18
N GLY A 267 -6.84 -15.40 6.34
CA GLY A 267 -5.75 -16.19 5.76
C GLY A 267 -5.27 -15.73 4.38
N PHE A 268 -5.89 -14.73 3.79
CA PHE A 268 -5.37 -14.04 2.61
C PHE A 268 -4.36 -12.98 3.04
N LEU A 269 -3.11 -13.15 2.66
CA LEU A 269 -2.00 -12.26 2.97
C LEU A 269 -1.78 -11.26 1.84
N GLY A 270 -1.64 -9.98 2.16
CA GLY A 270 -1.42 -8.95 1.14
C GLY A 270 -1.70 -7.55 1.64
N HIS A 271 -2.25 -6.72 0.79
CA HIS A 271 -2.70 -5.36 1.14
C HIS A 271 -3.67 -4.84 0.08
N ASP A 272 -4.58 -3.97 0.47
CA ASP A 272 -5.36 -3.15 -0.45
C ASP A 272 -4.79 -1.73 -0.54
N GLY A 273 -5.29 -0.95 -1.46
CA GLY A 273 -4.84 0.42 -1.68
C GLY A 273 -5.92 1.33 -2.24
N ALA A 274 -5.93 2.56 -1.73
CA ALA A 274 -6.79 3.62 -2.21
C ALA A 274 -6.00 4.94 -2.22
N ILE A 275 -5.97 5.60 -3.37
CA ILE A 275 -5.44 6.94 -3.58
C ILE A 275 -6.33 7.64 -4.61
N ALA A 276 -6.27 8.96 -4.69
CA ALA A 276 -7.01 9.71 -5.70
C ALA A 276 -6.83 9.09 -7.10
N GLY A 277 -7.93 8.66 -7.70
CA GLY A 277 -7.98 8.11 -9.06
C GLY A 277 -7.65 6.62 -9.18
N TYR A 278 -7.17 5.93 -8.14
CA TYR A 278 -6.76 4.54 -8.27
C TYR A 278 -7.08 3.72 -7.02
N GLY A 279 -7.50 2.49 -7.23
CA GLY A 279 -7.71 1.50 -6.18
C GLY A 279 -7.05 0.17 -6.53
N THR A 280 -6.59 -0.56 -5.51
CA THR A 280 -5.89 -1.84 -5.69
C THR A 280 -6.30 -2.82 -4.60
N ALA A 281 -6.39 -4.11 -4.93
CA ALA A 281 -6.45 -5.21 -3.98
C ALA A 281 -5.44 -6.27 -4.44
N MET A 282 -4.54 -6.69 -3.57
CA MET A 282 -3.49 -7.66 -3.88
C MET A 282 -3.36 -8.64 -2.74
N PHE A 283 -3.74 -9.90 -2.97
CA PHE A 283 -3.75 -10.95 -1.95
C PHE A 283 -3.25 -12.29 -2.48
N TYR A 284 -2.62 -13.04 -1.58
CA TYR A 284 -2.19 -14.41 -1.78
C TYR A 284 -2.73 -15.30 -0.67
N LEU A 285 -3.27 -16.47 -1.03
CA LEU A 285 -3.70 -17.50 -0.08
C LEU A 285 -2.67 -18.64 -0.02
N PRO A 286 -1.81 -18.72 1.01
CA PRO A 286 -0.72 -19.69 1.07
C PRO A 286 -1.19 -21.15 1.02
N SER A 287 -2.31 -21.48 1.68
CA SER A 287 -2.87 -22.83 1.73
C SER A 287 -3.30 -23.39 0.38
N ARG A 288 -3.59 -22.50 -0.59
CA ARG A 288 -4.02 -22.85 -1.95
C ARG A 288 -3.05 -22.37 -3.01
N LYS A 289 -2.00 -21.65 -2.64
CA LYS A 289 -1.06 -20.96 -3.55
C LYS A 289 -1.79 -20.06 -4.55
N ALA A 290 -2.96 -19.55 -4.18
CA ALA A 290 -3.81 -18.74 -5.03
C ALA A 290 -3.48 -17.26 -4.89
N THR A 291 -3.54 -16.54 -6.01
CA THR A 291 -3.32 -15.09 -6.08
C THR A 291 -4.57 -14.41 -6.61
N ILE A 292 -4.97 -13.31 -5.98
CA ILE A 292 -6.03 -12.43 -6.45
C ILE A 292 -5.48 -11.00 -6.48
N VAL A 293 -5.50 -10.36 -7.65
CA VAL A 293 -5.10 -8.95 -7.83
C VAL A 293 -6.15 -8.24 -8.65
N LEU A 294 -6.63 -7.12 -8.15
CA LEU A 294 -7.49 -6.20 -8.87
C LEU A 294 -6.92 -4.80 -8.81
N ILE A 295 -6.90 -4.09 -9.94
CA ILE A 295 -6.48 -2.70 -10.01
C ILE A 295 -7.52 -1.91 -10.80
N GLY A 296 -8.05 -0.85 -10.21
CA GLY A 296 -9.02 0.03 -10.87
C GLY A 296 -8.48 1.45 -11.03
N ASN A 297 -8.91 2.10 -12.07
CA ASN A 297 -8.53 3.47 -12.41
C ASN A 297 -9.56 4.52 -11.94
N ASN A 298 -10.26 4.21 -10.89
CA ASN A 298 -11.14 5.15 -10.18
C ASN A 298 -11.08 4.87 -8.68
N ASN A 299 -10.94 5.92 -7.92
CA ASN A 299 -11.18 5.89 -6.49
C ASN A 299 -11.63 7.27 -6.01
N ASP A 300 -12.88 7.34 -5.60
CA ASP A 300 -13.42 8.46 -4.86
C ASP A 300 -13.33 8.14 -3.37
N LEU A 301 -13.05 9.12 -2.55
CA LEU A 301 -13.15 8.96 -1.11
C LEU A 301 -14.60 8.57 -0.75
N GLY A 302 -14.82 7.27 -0.47
CA GLY A 302 -16.13 6.68 -0.18
C GLY A 302 -16.72 5.77 -1.26
N SER A 303 -16.08 5.62 -2.42
CA SER A 303 -16.46 4.64 -3.45
C SER A 303 -15.98 3.22 -3.11
N PRO A 304 -16.64 2.17 -3.65
CA PRO A 304 -16.15 0.81 -3.52
C PRO A 304 -14.75 0.69 -4.13
N THR A 305 -13.78 0.35 -3.30
CA THR A 305 -12.43 0.00 -3.77
C THR A 305 -12.43 -1.39 -4.38
N PRO A 306 -11.42 -1.78 -5.17
CA PRO A 306 -11.24 -3.15 -5.64
C PRO A 306 -11.20 -4.22 -4.54
N LEU A 307 -11.08 -3.84 -3.27
CA LEU A 307 -11.13 -4.76 -2.12
C LEU A 307 -12.47 -5.52 -2.05
N ALA A 308 -13.59 -4.83 -2.19
CA ALA A 308 -14.91 -5.49 -2.09
C ALA A 308 -15.11 -6.58 -3.15
N PRO A 309 -14.91 -6.35 -4.46
CA PRO A 309 -14.99 -7.42 -5.46
C PRO A 309 -13.88 -8.47 -5.28
N ALA A 310 -12.68 -8.13 -4.82
CA ALA A 310 -11.64 -9.12 -4.53
C ALA A 310 -12.06 -10.07 -3.40
N LEU A 311 -12.68 -9.57 -2.33
CA LEU A 311 -13.21 -10.40 -1.25
C LEU A 311 -14.41 -11.25 -1.72
N ALA A 312 -15.28 -10.72 -2.59
CA ALA A 312 -16.37 -11.49 -3.16
C ALA A 312 -15.86 -12.68 -4.00
N ILE A 313 -14.83 -12.46 -4.83
CA ILE A 313 -14.15 -13.51 -5.58
C ILE A 313 -13.51 -14.53 -4.62
N ALA A 314 -12.81 -14.04 -3.58
CA ALA A 314 -12.18 -14.89 -2.58
C ALA A 314 -13.19 -15.77 -1.84
N ALA A 315 -14.32 -15.20 -1.42
CA ALA A 315 -15.36 -15.95 -0.72
C ALA A 315 -16.05 -16.99 -1.62
N TYR A 316 -16.26 -16.65 -2.90
CA TYR A 316 -16.83 -17.58 -3.88
C TYR A 316 -15.90 -18.78 -4.16
N LEU A 317 -14.61 -18.52 -4.41
CA LEU A 317 -13.63 -19.55 -4.75
C LEU A 317 -13.14 -20.33 -3.52
N PHE A 318 -13.13 -19.71 -2.35
CA PHE A 318 -12.56 -20.28 -1.11
C PHE A 318 -13.53 -20.16 0.07
N PRO A 319 -14.71 -20.79 0.00
CA PRO A 319 -15.76 -20.61 1.02
C PRO A 319 -15.33 -21.07 2.42
N LYS A 320 -14.32 -21.95 2.53
CA LYS A 320 -13.77 -22.37 3.83
C LYS A 320 -13.09 -21.22 4.59
N GLN A 321 -12.59 -20.19 3.90
CA GLN A 321 -12.02 -19.00 4.52
C GLN A 321 -13.11 -18.01 4.98
N PHE A 322 -14.34 -18.19 4.50
CA PHE A 322 -15.48 -17.32 4.80
C PHE A 322 -16.70 -18.16 5.24
N PRO A 323 -16.60 -18.90 6.35
CA PRO A 323 -17.64 -19.87 6.76
C PRO A 323 -18.99 -19.22 7.07
N ASN A 324 -18.99 -17.92 7.39
CA ASN A 324 -20.19 -17.13 7.70
C ASN A 324 -20.60 -16.21 6.52
N GLY A 325 -20.04 -16.43 5.32
CA GLY A 325 -20.17 -15.54 4.16
C GLY A 325 -19.38 -14.24 4.29
N LEU A 326 -19.65 -13.28 3.41
CA LEU A 326 -19.16 -11.89 3.46
C LEU A 326 -20.20 -10.96 4.04
#